data_0d9dabd35b882122af982b98980118a8
#
_entry.id   0d9dabd35b882122af982b98980118a8
#
_cell.length_a   1.000
_cell.length_b   1.000
_cell.length_c   1.000
_cell.angle_alpha   90.00
_cell.angle_beta   90.00
_cell.angle_gamma   90.00
#
_symmetry.space_group_name_H-M   'P 1'
#
loop_
_entity.id
_entity.type
_entity.pdbx_description
1 polymer ?
#
loop_
_entity_poly.entity_id
_entity_poly.type
_entity_poly.pdbx_seq_one_letter_code
_entity_poly.pdbx_strand_id
1 'polypeptide(L)'
;MTITTQFSSTFLLAFAVCLIATGVVRWFARRFHVLDMPGDPRKIHTRPVPLLGGVALYIGVFTTLVSIVALGWLTDVRVSPSILIGSACAGGILVLVGVLDDRFNLRWWQQLIGPLAATAVLLYAGLEIPYVTNPF
;
A
#
# COMPACT_ATOMS: atom_id res chain seq x y z
N MET A 1 26.82 10.53 -1.97
CA MET A 1 26.31 9.38 -2.75
C MET A 1 25.76 9.92 -4.05
N THR A 2 25.98 9.24 -5.18
CA THR A 2 25.40 9.67 -6.44
C THR A 2 23.90 9.36 -6.45
N ILE A 3 23.08 10.17 -7.16
CA ILE A 3 21.64 9.98 -7.30
C ILE A 3 21.32 8.53 -7.75
N THR A 4 22.12 8.01 -8.68
CA THR A 4 21.96 6.63 -9.19
C THR A 4 22.10 5.57 -8.11
N THR A 5 23.07 5.73 -7.17
CA THR A 5 23.25 4.78 -6.06
C THR A 5 22.10 4.83 -5.07
N GLN A 6 21.52 6.01 -4.82
CA GLN A 6 20.33 6.15 -3.97
C GLN A 6 19.11 5.45 -4.58
N PHE A 7 18.85 5.65 -5.88
CA PHE A 7 17.76 4.94 -6.57
C PHE A 7 17.92 3.42 -6.56
N SER A 8 19.11 2.94 -6.88
CA SER A 8 19.38 1.49 -6.90
C SER A 8 19.23 0.86 -5.52
N SER A 9 19.74 1.50 -4.48
CA SER A 9 19.61 0.99 -3.11
C SER A 9 18.17 1.04 -2.59
N THR A 10 17.41 2.10 -2.92
CA THR A 10 15.99 2.20 -2.61
C THR A 10 15.19 1.09 -3.29
N PHE A 11 15.45 0.86 -4.57
CA PHE A 11 14.78 -0.21 -5.33
C PHE A 11 15.08 -1.59 -4.72
N LEU A 12 16.35 -1.89 -4.45
CA LEU A 12 16.74 -3.17 -3.86
C LEU A 12 16.15 -3.37 -2.46
N LEU A 13 16.10 -2.32 -1.65
CA LEU A 13 15.47 -2.35 -0.33
C LEU A 13 13.98 -2.64 -0.45
N ALA A 14 13.26 -1.87 -1.28
CA ALA A 14 11.84 -2.07 -1.52
C ALA A 14 11.53 -3.49 -2.01
N PHE A 15 12.31 -3.96 -2.97
CA PHE A 15 12.17 -5.30 -3.53
C PHE A 15 12.37 -6.38 -2.47
N ALA A 16 13.46 -6.30 -1.69
CA ALA A 16 13.76 -7.26 -0.65
C ALA A 16 12.67 -7.29 0.44
N VAL A 17 12.25 -6.11 0.92
CA VAL A 17 11.19 -6.01 1.93
C VAL A 17 9.87 -6.55 1.41
N CYS A 18 9.45 -6.20 0.19
CA CYS A 18 8.23 -6.73 -0.41
C CYS A 18 8.29 -8.25 -0.59
N LEU A 19 9.43 -8.79 -1.00
CA LEU A 19 9.61 -10.24 -1.17
C LEU A 19 9.44 -10.98 0.16
N ILE A 20 10.10 -10.49 1.21
CA ILE A 20 10.00 -11.06 2.57
C ILE A 20 8.57 -10.92 3.10
N ALA A 21 8.00 -9.71 2.99
CA ALA A 21 6.64 -9.43 3.46
C ALA A 21 5.61 -10.32 2.74
N THR A 22 5.76 -10.54 1.43
CA THR A 22 4.90 -11.44 0.66
C THR A 22 4.97 -12.88 1.19
N GLY A 23 6.17 -13.38 1.51
CA GLY A 23 6.35 -14.70 2.12
C GLY A 23 5.62 -14.82 3.47
N VAL A 24 5.81 -13.83 4.34
CA VAL A 24 5.19 -13.76 5.66
C VAL A 24 3.66 -13.66 5.55
N VAL A 25 3.16 -12.71 4.76
CA VAL A 25 1.71 -12.50 4.55
C VAL A 25 1.05 -13.74 3.97
N ARG A 26 1.71 -14.39 2.99
CA ARG A 26 1.23 -15.66 2.43
C ARG A 26 1.14 -16.77 3.48
N TRP A 27 2.11 -16.85 4.38
CA TRP A 27 2.06 -17.80 5.49
C TRP A 27 0.89 -17.49 6.44
N PHE A 28 0.71 -16.22 6.82
CA PHE A 28 -0.43 -15.77 7.64
C PHE A 28 -1.78 -16.06 6.95
N ALA A 29 -1.93 -15.69 5.67
CA ALA A 29 -3.17 -15.93 4.93
C ALA A 29 -3.56 -17.41 4.94
N ARG A 30 -2.59 -18.31 4.77
CA ARG A 30 -2.82 -19.76 4.87
C ARG A 30 -3.16 -20.21 6.29
N ARG A 31 -2.47 -19.65 7.30
CA ARG A 31 -2.67 -20.01 8.71
C ARG A 31 -4.05 -19.60 9.22
N PHE A 32 -4.55 -18.46 8.77
CA PHE A 32 -5.85 -17.91 9.17
C PHE A 32 -6.98 -18.19 8.18
N HIS A 33 -6.72 -19.03 7.17
CA HIS A 33 -7.69 -19.44 6.15
C HIS A 33 -8.31 -18.26 5.38
N VAL A 34 -7.53 -17.19 5.17
CA VAL A 34 -7.90 -16.06 4.32
C VAL A 34 -7.47 -16.38 2.89
N LEU A 35 -8.24 -17.27 2.26
CA LEU A 35 -7.95 -17.84 0.95
C LEU A 35 -9.13 -17.63 0.01
N ASP A 36 -8.84 -17.28 -1.23
CA ASP A 36 -9.83 -17.32 -2.29
C ASP A 36 -10.03 -18.77 -2.77
N MET A 37 -11.21 -19.30 -2.51
CA MET A 37 -11.54 -20.69 -2.84
C MET A 37 -11.98 -20.80 -4.30
N PRO A 38 -11.52 -21.82 -5.04
CA PRO A 38 -12.05 -22.11 -6.37
C PRO A 38 -13.52 -22.59 -6.27
N GLY A 39 -14.31 -22.33 -7.32
CA GLY A 39 -15.69 -22.83 -7.38
C GLY A 39 -16.72 -21.85 -7.95
N ASP A 40 -16.38 -20.58 -8.11
CA ASP A 40 -17.21 -19.61 -8.86
C ASP A 40 -16.92 -19.75 -10.37
N PRO A 41 -17.91 -19.78 -11.26
CA PRO A 41 -17.73 -19.84 -12.73
C PRO A 41 -16.84 -18.74 -13.30
N ARG A 42 -16.67 -17.61 -12.58
CA ARG A 42 -15.80 -16.50 -12.96
C ARG A 42 -14.34 -16.69 -12.57
N LYS A 43 -14.02 -17.69 -11.72
CA LYS A 43 -12.68 -17.94 -11.22
C LYS A 43 -11.96 -18.98 -12.06
N ILE A 44 -10.80 -18.61 -12.59
CA ILE A 44 -9.97 -19.48 -13.44
C ILE A 44 -8.95 -20.30 -12.66
N HIS A 45 -8.76 -20.05 -11.38
CA HIS A 45 -7.81 -20.80 -10.57
C HIS A 45 -8.46 -22.10 -10.01
N THR A 46 -7.69 -23.16 -10.03
CA THR A 46 -8.10 -24.51 -9.56
C THR A 46 -7.64 -24.82 -8.14
N ARG A 47 -6.82 -23.93 -7.54
CA ARG A 47 -6.26 -24.10 -6.19
C ARG A 47 -6.57 -22.88 -5.34
N PRO A 48 -6.70 -23.01 -3.99
CA PRO A 48 -6.87 -21.89 -3.10
C PRO A 48 -5.72 -20.88 -3.23
N VAL A 49 -6.03 -19.62 -3.46
CA VAL A 49 -5.07 -18.52 -3.61
C VAL A 49 -5.06 -17.70 -2.33
N PRO A 50 -3.88 -17.47 -1.70
CA PRO A 50 -3.79 -16.59 -0.54
C PRO A 50 -4.16 -15.15 -0.92
N LEU A 51 -5.07 -14.56 -0.15
CA LEU A 51 -5.44 -13.15 -0.20
C LEU A 51 -4.42 -12.30 0.61
N LEU A 52 -4.75 -11.05 0.89
CA LEU A 52 -3.93 -10.10 1.67
C LEU A 52 -2.66 -9.59 0.96
N GLY A 53 -2.55 -9.71 -0.37
CA GLY A 53 -1.39 -9.21 -1.12
C GLY A 53 -1.12 -7.71 -0.91
N GLY A 54 -2.18 -6.91 -0.76
CA GLY A 54 -2.10 -5.47 -0.48
C GLY A 54 -1.35 -5.14 0.82
N VAL A 55 -1.44 -6.00 1.84
CA VAL A 55 -0.70 -5.85 3.10
C VAL A 55 0.81 -5.91 2.85
N ALA A 56 1.27 -6.87 2.05
CA ALA A 56 2.69 -7.03 1.74
C ALA A 56 3.24 -5.82 0.97
N LEU A 57 2.48 -5.32 -0.01
CA LEU A 57 2.85 -4.12 -0.77
C LEU A 57 2.92 -2.89 0.13
N TYR A 58 1.94 -2.70 1.00
CA TYR A 58 1.92 -1.58 1.94
C TYR A 58 3.12 -1.62 2.89
N ILE A 59 3.45 -2.77 3.46
CA ILE A 59 4.63 -2.95 4.31
C ILE A 59 5.89 -2.57 3.53
N GLY A 60 6.02 -3.03 2.28
CA GLY A 60 7.18 -2.72 1.43
C GLY A 60 7.32 -1.23 1.17
N VAL A 61 6.26 -0.58 0.70
CA VAL A 61 6.25 0.87 0.40
C VAL A 61 6.53 1.69 1.65
N PHE A 62 5.82 1.39 2.75
CA PHE A 62 5.94 2.17 3.97
C PHE A 62 7.31 2.02 4.63
N THR A 63 7.85 0.80 4.73
CA THR A 63 9.19 0.56 5.28
C THR A 63 10.26 1.26 4.43
N THR A 64 10.12 1.21 3.12
CA THR A 64 11.05 1.89 2.21
C THR A 64 10.98 3.40 2.39
N LEU A 65 9.79 3.97 2.47
CA LEU A 65 9.59 5.40 2.70
C LEU A 65 10.22 5.87 4.02
N VAL A 66 9.96 5.15 5.10
CA VAL A 66 10.55 5.43 6.42
C VAL A 66 12.08 5.33 6.36
N SER A 67 12.62 4.34 5.67
CA SER A 67 14.07 4.17 5.52
C SER A 67 14.71 5.32 4.75
N ILE A 68 14.09 5.79 3.67
CA ILE A 68 14.57 6.93 2.87
C ILE A 68 14.62 8.20 3.72
N VAL A 69 13.57 8.44 4.50
CA VAL A 69 13.50 9.60 5.42
C VAL A 69 14.55 9.48 6.51
N ALA A 70 14.69 8.32 7.15
CA ALA A 70 15.64 8.10 8.24
C ALA A 70 17.11 8.20 7.78
N LEU A 71 17.40 7.82 6.54
CA LEU A 71 18.72 7.92 5.93
C LEU A 71 19.02 9.32 5.37
N GLY A 72 18.06 10.25 5.42
CA GLY A 72 18.24 11.61 4.92
C GLY A 72 18.42 11.70 3.40
N TRP A 73 17.92 10.73 2.64
CA TRP A 73 18.07 10.70 1.18
C TRP A 73 17.13 11.68 0.47
N LEU A 74 16.17 12.26 1.18
CA LEU A 74 15.25 13.29 0.69
C LEU A 74 15.71 14.72 1.06
N THR A 75 17.01 14.97 1.15
CA THR A 75 17.54 16.28 1.57
C THR A 75 17.11 17.44 0.68
N ASP A 76 16.87 17.20 -0.60
CA ASP A 76 16.46 18.22 -1.57
C ASP A 76 14.94 18.30 -1.77
N VAL A 77 14.19 17.34 -1.24
CA VAL A 77 12.72 17.29 -1.37
C VAL A 77 12.10 17.60 -0.02
N ARG A 78 11.55 18.81 0.13
CA ARG A 78 10.83 19.23 1.33
C ARG A 78 9.45 18.59 1.36
N VAL A 79 9.38 17.30 1.73
CA VAL A 79 8.09 16.67 2.01
C VAL A 79 7.71 16.98 3.45
N SER A 80 6.57 17.60 3.65
CA SER A 80 6.06 17.90 5.00
C SER A 80 5.86 16.60 5.80
N PRO A 81 6.31 16.54 7.06
CA PRO A 81 6.04 15.38 7.92
C PRO A 81 4.55 15.02 8.02
N SER A 82 3.65 16.02 7.98
CA SER A 82 2.21 15.79 7.97
C SER A 82 1.74 15.02 6.75
N ILE A 83 2.26 15.32 5.56
CA ILE A 83 1.95 14.59 4.33
C ILE A 83 2.46 13.14 4.40
N LEU A 84 3.65 12.90 4.94
CA LEU A 84 4.19 11.55 5.11
C LEU A 84 3.32 10.72 6.06
N ILE A 85 2.96 11.28 7.21
CA ILE A 85 2.10 10.61 8.19
C ILE A 85 0.70 10.41 7.59
N GLY A 86 0.14 11.43 6.93
CA GLY A 86 -1.15 11.35 6.25
C GLY A 86 -1.17 10.27 5.19
N SER A 87 -0.12 10.14 4.37
CA SER A 87 0.01 9.10 3.35
C SER A 87 0.10 7.69 3.97
N ALA A 88 0.83 7.56 5.08
CA ALA A 88 0.88 6.31 5.83
C ALA A 88 -0.51 5.93 6.39
N CYS A 89 -1.19 6.87 7.03
CA CYS A 89 -2.53 6.62 7.57
C CYS A 89 -3.54 6.29 6.46
N ALA A 90 -3.54 7.05 5.37
CA ALA A 90 -4.43 6.81 4.23
C ALA A 90 -4.18 5.44 3.59
N GLY A 91 -2.92 5.07 3.36
CA GLY A 91 -2.55 3.74 2.89
C GLY A 91 -2.97 2.63 3.85
N GLY A 92 -2.81 2.85 5.15
CA GLY A 92 -3.28 1.92 6.20
C GLY A 92 -4.80 1.71 6.16
N ILE A 93 -5.58 2.78 5.96
CA ILE A 93 -7.05 2.70 5.81
C ILE A 93 -7.41 1.86 4.59
N LEU A 94 -6.77 2.09 3.45
CA LEU A 94 -7.03 1.31 2.23
C LEU A 94 -6.71 -0.16 2.42
N VAL A 95 -5.59 -0.47 3.07
CA VAL A 95 -5.22 -1.86 3.37
C VAL A 95 -6.19 -2.50 4.34
N LEU A 96 -6.63 -1.80 5.38
CA LEU A 96 -7.63 -2.32 6.33
C LEU A 96 -8.94 -2.65 5.64
N VAL A 97 -9.45 -1.75 4.79
CA VAL A 97 -10.68 -2.01 4.02
C VAL A 97 -10.48 -3.16 3.04
N GLY A 98 -9.30 -3.24 2.38
CA GLY A 98 -8.96 -4.39 1.52
C GLY A 98 -8.94 -5.72 2.28
N VAL A 99 -8.35 -5.76 3.47
CA VAL A 99 -8.35 -6.96 4.33
C VAL A 99 -9.76 -7.35 4.77
N LEU A 100 -10.59 -6.36 5.09
CA LEU A 100 -12.00 -6.60 5.43
C LEU A 100 -12.78 -7.12 4.22
N ASP A 101 -12.52 -6.59 3.04
CA ASP A 101 -13.12 -7.07 1.79
C ASP A 101 -12.71 -8.52 1.49
N ASP A 102 -11.41 -8.81 1.57
CA ASP A 102 -10.86 -10.15 1.39
C ASP A 102 -11.46 -11.18 2.37
N ARG A 103 -11.86 -10.73 3.56
CA ARG A 103 -12.40 -11.61 4.61
C ARG A 103 -13.91 -11.75 4.57
N PHE A 104 -14.63 -10.66 4.27
CA PHE A 104 -16.09 -10.56 4.43
C PHE A 104 -16.86 -10.37 3.12
N ASN A 105 -16.19 -10.23 2.00
CA ASN A 105 -16.78 -9.91 0.69
C ASN A 105 -17.72 -8.71 0.79
N LEU A 106 -17.17 -7.53 1.03
CA LEU A 106 -17.92 -6.30 1.25
C LEU A 106 -18.76 -5.96 0.01
N ARG A 107 -19.89 -5.30 0.23
CA ARG A 107 -20.71 -4.77 -0.86
C ARG A 107 -19.97 -3.61 -1.54
N TRP A 108 -20.20 -3.38 -2.82
CA TRP A 108 -19.54 -2.35 -3.62
C TRP A 108 -19.53 -0.96 -2.98
N TRP A 109 -20.63 -0.55 -2.31
CA TRP A 109 -20.71 0.74 -1.62
C TRP A 109 -19.88 0.79 -0.33
N GLN A 110 -19.69 -0.33 0.36
CA GLN A 110 -18.82 -0.43 1.54
C GLN A 110 -17.33 -0.30 1.15
N GLN A 111 -16.95 -0.83 -0.01
CA GLN A 111 -15.60 -0.69 -0.56
C GLN A 111 -15.25 0.78 -0.85
N LEU A 112 -16.22 1.64 -1.20
CA LEU A 112 -16.01 3.07 -1.43
C LEU A 112 -15.67 3.86 -0.16
N ILE A 113 -16.01 3.37 1.02
CA ILE A 113 -15.72 4.06 2.30
C ILE A 113 -14.21 4.20 2.50
N GLY A 114 -13.42 3.18 2.14
CA GLY A 114 -11.96 3.21 2.25
C GLY A 114 -11.30 4.36 1.48
N PRO A 115 -11.49 4.43 0.15
CA PRO A 115 -10.96 5.51 -0.67
C PRO A 115 -11.42 6.90 -0.23
N LEU A 116 -12.70 7.06 0.15
CA LEU A 116 -13.21 8.33 0.64
C LEU A 116 -12.55 8.77 1.95
N ALA A 117 -12.43 7.85 2.91
CA ALA A 117 -11.74 8.13 4.17
C ALA A 117 -10.25 8.41 3.97
N ALA A 118 -9.57 7.64 3.12
CA ALA A 118 -8.17 7.86 2.78
C ALA A 118 -7.95 9.23 2.13
N THR A 119 -8.81 9.62 1.20
CA THR A 119 -8.77 10.95 0.55
C THR A 119 -8.97 12.07 1.58
N ALA A 120 -9.93 11.93 2.47
CA ALA A 120 -10.17 12.93 3.52
C ALA A 120 -8.93 13.11 4.43
N VAL A 121 -8.26 12.01 4.79
CA VAL A 121 -7.02 12.05 5.58
C VAL A 121 -5.89 12.76 4.81
N LEU A 122 -5.74 12.49 3.52
CA LEU A 122 -4.72 13.17 2.68
C LEU A 122 -4.97 14.66 2.56
N LEU A 123 -6.22 15.08 2.33
CA LEU A 123 -6.58 16.48 2.27
C LEU A 123 -6.33 17.18 3.62
N TYR A 124 -6.69 16.53 4.73
CA TYR A 124 -6.41 17.06 6.06
C TYR A 124 -4.90 17.17 6.35
N ALA A 125 -4.09 16.25 5.81
CA ALA A 125 -2.64 16.29 5.91
C ALA A 125 -1.99 17.41 5.07
N GLY A 126 -2.77 18.12 4.24
CA GLY A 126 -2.30 19.21 3.38
C GLY A 126 -1.81 18.76 2.00
N LEU A 127 -2.24 17.58 1.53
CA LEU A 127 -1.98 17.17 0.16
C LEU A 127 -3.01 17.85 -0.75
N GLU A 128 -2.56 18.89 -1.45
CA GLU A 128 -3.38 19.68 -2.36
C GLU A 128 -2.76 19.68 -3.76
N ILE A 129 -3.62 19.77 -4.79
CA ILE A 129 -3.21 20.07 -6.15
C ILE A 129 -3.44 21.57 -6.37
N PRO A 130 -2.39 22.41 -6.27
CA PRO A 130 -2.55 23.87 -6.26
C PRO A 130 -3.06 24.43 -7.59
N TYR A 131 -2.86 23.72 -8.69
CA TYR A 131 -3.39 24.09 -10.00
C TYR A 131 -3.49 22.89 -10.92
N VAL A 132 -4.44 22.93 -11.81
CA VAL A 132 -4.58 21.97 -12.93
C VAL A 132 -4.32 22.74 -14.21
N THR A 133 -3.32 22.33 -14.99
CA THR A 133 -3.04 22.94 -16.30
C THR A 133 -4.22 22.63 -17.23
N ASN A 134 -4.86 23.69 -17.75
CA ASN A 134 -5.89 23.51 -18.76
C ASN A 134 -5.25 22.95 -20.04
N PRO A 135 -5.66 21.80 -20.56
CA PRO A 135 -5.09 21.20 -21.75
C PRO A 135 -5.62 21.83 -23.07
N PHE A 136 -6.50 22.86 -23.01
CA PHE A 136 -7.10 23.54 -24.15
C PHE A 136 -6.64 24.99 -24.24
#